data_a01e356a59f0658c3f68e84ea0eb15ff
#
_entry.id   a01e356a59f0658c3f68e84ea0eb15ff
#
_cell.length_a   1.000
_cell.length_b   1.000
_cell.length_c   1.000
_cell.angle_alpha   90.00
_cell.angle_beta   90.00
_cell.angle_gamma   90.00
#
_symmetry.space_group_name_H-M   'P 1'
#
loop_
_entity.id
_entity.type
_entity.pdbx_description
1 polymer ?
#
loop_
_entity_poly.entity_id
_entity_poly.type
_entity_poly.pdbx_seq_one_letter_code
_entity_poly.pdbx_strand_id
1 'polypeptide(L)'
;MDLTDFSAGAQYIAGRQTRGTGTEPFQVVNPADGSVVQQVTLASTGDVDAAVAAARAALPEWAGATPGARSEALLKLAAVLAGAADDLARVETAQTGKPIKLSTEFDVPGTVDNTAFFAGAARNLEGKAAGEYSGDHTSYVRREAIGVVGSISPWNYPLQMAAWKILPAVAAGNTIVLKPAELTPLTSLMFARACTEAGIPDGVVNVVTGAGLGAGEHLVSHPGVAMVSFTGSTPVGKRVAELASATAKRTHLELGGKAPFVVFDDADLEAAIHGAVAGSLINSGQDCTAATRAYIQRPLYDAFVAGVAELFEAVRLGDPLNPQTDLGPLVSFTHRDRVAGFVERARGYGAVVAAGGHAPVKGHDGTDLARGAYYRPTLITGVTQDSEVVQGEIFGPVLVALPFDSDEEGLRLANDTPYGLAASAWTRDIHRSLRATREIAAGCVWVNDHIPIISEMPHGGYKSSGYGKDMSQYSLDEYTQVKHVMYDTTAVVRKDWHRTVFGDR
;
A
#
# COMPACT_ATOMS: atom_id res chain seq x y z
N MET A 1 14.40 -23.88 -0.59
CA MET A 1 13.65 -23.89 0.72
C MET A 1 12.15 -23.92 0.37
N ASP A 2 11.34 -24.68 1.10
CA ASP A 2 9.88 -24.62 0.90
C ASP A 2 9.34 -23.35 1.57
N LEU A 3 8.90 -22.39 0.76
CA LEU A 3 8.37 -21.12 1.24
C LEU A 3 6.98 -21.27 1.89
N THR A 4 6.29 -22.38 1.65
CA THR A 4 4.92 -22.64 2.13
C THR A 4 4.86 -23.39 3.46
N ASP A 5 5.99 -23.83 4.01
CA ASP A 5 6.01 -24.50 5.31
C ASP A 5 5.87 -23.51 6.47
N PHE A 6 4.74 -23.44 7.11
CA PHE A 6 4.47 -22.62 8.30
C PHE A 6 4.49 -23.41 9.60
N SER A 7 4.97 -24.66 9.61
CA SER A 7 4.94 -25.56 10.78
C SER A 7 5.72 -25.03 11.97
N ALA A 8 6.81 -24.28 11.74
CA ALA A 8 7.63 -23.71 12.80
C ALA A 8 7.04 -22.45 13.45
N GLY A 9 5.94 -21.90 12.94
CA GLY A 9 5.23 -20.75 13.50
C GLY A 9 5.08 -19.58 12.53
N ALA A 10 4.61 -18.42 13.01
CA ALA A 10 4.28 -17.25 12.21
C ALA A 10 5.14 -16.01 12.56
N GLN A 11 6.26 -16.19 13.21
CA GLN A 11 7.26 -15.14 13.39
C GLN A 11 8.51 -15.50 12.56
N TYR A 12 9.12 -14.51 11.93
CA TYR A 12 10.39 -14.67 11.22
C TYR A 12 11.41 -13.68 11.77
N ILE A 13 12.33 -14.17 12.60
CA ILE A 13 13.27 -13.33 13.35
C ILE A 13 14.68 -13.90 13.19
N ALA A 14 15.64 -13.05 12.89
CA ALA A 14 17.05 -13.41 12.72
C ALA A 14 17.24 -14.59 11.74
N GLY A 15 16.57 -14.54 10.56
CA GLY A 15 16.67 -15.58 9.54
C GLY A 15 15.95 -16.89 9.86
N ARG A 16 15.17 -16.95 10.94
CA ARG A 16 14.50 -18.17 11.40
C ARG A 16 13.03 -17.98 11.63
N GLN A 17 12.25 -18.96 11.17
CA GLN A 17 10.85 -19.06 11.53
C GLN A 17 10.70 -19.63 12.94
N THR A 18 9.79 -19.04 13.72
CA THR A 18 9.56 -19.43 15.12
C THR A 18 8.10 -19.18 15.51
N ARG A 19 7.62 -19.92 16.51
CA ARG A 19 6.29 -19.67 17.09
C ARG A 19 6.21 -18.34 17.84
N GLY A 20 7.36 -17.80 18.25
CA GLY A 20 7.41 -16.67 19.16
C GLY A 20 7.05 -17.05 20.60
N THR A 21 6.90 -16.04 21.45
CA THR A 21 6.59 -16.14 22.88
C THR A 21 5.17 -15.73 23.24
N GLY A 22 4.38 -15.30 22.26
CA GLY A 22 2.98 -14.96 22.46
C GLY A 22 2.14 -16.19 22.82
N THR A 23 0.98 -15.97 23.42
CA THR A 23 0.06 -17.03 23.87
C THR A 23 -1.31 -16.98 23.21
N GLU A 24 -1.57 -15.91 22.43
CA GLU A 24 -2.86 -15.72 21.78
C GLU A 24 -2.91 -16.48 20.45
N PRO A 25 -3.77 -17.51 20.32
CA PRO A 25 -3.97 -18.21 19.07
C PRO A 25 -4.80 -17.36 18.11
N PHE A 26 -4.47 -17.44 16.82
CA PHE A 26 -5.21 -16.77 15.76
C PHE A 26 -5.35 -17.70 14.55
N GLN A 27 -6.52 -17.67 13.91
CA GLN A 27 -6.80 -18.44 12.71
C GLN A 27 -6.77 -17.53 11.48
N VAL A 28 -5.84 -17.78 10.57
CA VAL A 28 -5.90 -17.24 9.22
C VAL A 28 -6.97 -18.04 8.47
N VAL A 29 -8.02 -17.36 8.05
CA VAL A 29 -9.22 -17.98 7.50
C VAL A 29 -9.36 -17.61 6.04
N ASN A 30 -9.73 -18.58 5.21
CA ASN A 30 -10.15 -18.32 3.83
C ASN A 30 -11.53 -17.65 3.85
N PRO A 31 -11.66 -16.39 3.41
CA PRO A 31 -12.94 -15.69 3.47
C PRO A 31 -13.97 -16.20 2.47
N ALA A 32 -13.58 -17.10 1.54
CA ALA A 32 -14.48 -17.67 0.55
C ALA A 32 -15.43 -18.74 1.14
N ASP A 33 -15.00 -19.43 2.19
CA ASP A 33 -15.77 -20.55 2.76
C ASP A 33 -15.66 -20.66 4.30
N GLY A 34 -14.86 -19.82 4.93
CA GLY A 34 -14.62 -19.85 6.38
C GLY A 34 -13.67 -20.96 6.85
N SER A 35 -13.02 -21.68 5.94
CA SER A 35 -12.04 -22.71 6.30
C SER A 35 -10.75 -22.10 6.87
N VAL A 36 -10.10 -22.83 7.78
CA VAL A 36 -8.83 -22.41 8.36
C VAL A 36 -7.70 -22.72 7.38
N VAL A 37 -7.01 -21.68 6.90
CA VAL A 37 -5.80 -21.80 6.08
C VAL A 37 -4.60 -22.16 6.94
N GLN A 38 -4.43 -21.44 8.06
CA GLN A 38 -3.33 -21.67 8.99
C GLN A 38 -3.71 -21.23 10.40
N GLN A 39 -3.28 -21.99 11.39
CA GLN A 39 -3.33 -21.59 12.80
C GLN A 39 -1.99 -21.00 13.20
N VAL A 40 -1.98 -19.79 13.74
CA VAL A 40 -0.79 -19.07 14.15
C VAL A 40 -0.90 -18.65 15.62
N THR A 41 0.22 -18.27 16.23
CA THR A 41 0.25 -17.59 17.53
C THR A 41 0.67 -16.15 17.31
N LEU A 42 -0.08 -15.20 17.82
CA LEU A 42 0.25 -13.78 17.67
C LEU A 42 1.50 -13.43 18.50
N ALA A 43 2.32 -12.53 17.95
CA ALA A 43 3.53 -12.04 18.58
C ALA A 43 3.23 -11.29 19.89
N SER A 44 4.04 -11.54 20.90
CA SER A 44 4.12 -10.72 22.10
C SER A 44 4.97 -9.46 21.87
N THR A 45 4.97 -8.53 22.83
CA THR A 45 5.93 -7.41 22.85
C THR A 45 7.38 -7.89 22.92
N GLY A 46 7.65 -8.99 23.61
CA GLY A 46 8.96 -9.62 23.67
C GLY A 46 9.46 -10.14 22.32
N ASP A 47 8.57 -10.62 21.46
CA ASP A 47 8.92 -11.00 20.07
C ASP A 47 9.29 -9.78 19.24
N VAL A 48 8.60 -8.65 19.42
CA VAL A 48 8.96 -7.38 18.79
C VAL A 48 10.33 -6.90 19.25
N ASP A 49 10.61 -6.97 20.57
CA ASP A 49 11.92 -6.60 21.13
C ASP A 49 13.03 -7.49 20.53
N ALA A 50 12.80 -8.79 20.42
CA ALA A 50 13.74 -9.73 19.79
C ALA A 50 13.98 -9.41 18.31
N ALA A 51 12.94 -9.09 17.56
CA ALA A 51 13.04 -8.70 16.15
C ALA A 51 13.82 -7.39 15.97
N VAL A 52 13.56 -6.37 16.79
CA VAL A 52 14.31 -5.11 16.78
C VAL A 52 15.76 -5.33 17.19
N ALA A 53 16.03 -6.20 18.17
CA ALA A 53 17.40 -6.53 18.56
C ALA A 53 18.16 -7.23 17.43
N ALA A 54 17.54 -8.20 16.73
CA ALA A 54 18.10 -8.85 15.55
C ALA A 54 18.39 -7.84 14.42
N ALA A 55 17.43 -6.95 14.13
CA ALA A 55 17.58 -5.89 13.15
C ALA A 55 18.75 -4.95 13.48
N ARG A 56 18.89 -4.55 14.76
CA ARG A 56 20.01 -3.71 15.22
C ARG A 56 21.36 -4.41 15.10
N ALA A 57 21.42 -5.72 15.37
CA ALA A 57 22.64 -6.49 15.24
C ALA A 57 23.12 -6.62 13.79
N ALA A 58 22.20 -6.79 12.85
CA ALA A 58 22.49 -6.90 11.42
C ALA A 58 22.80 -5.55 10.73
N LEU A 59 22.34 -4.44 11.31
CA LEU A 59 22.42 -3.10 10.69
C LEU A 59 23.84 -2.67 10.31
N PRO A 60 24.91 -2.81 11.15
CA PRO A 60 26.22 -2.30 10.79
C PRO A 60 26.80 -2.98 9.52
N GLU A 61 26.62 -4.28 9.38
CA GLU A 61 27.06 -5.03 8.21
C GLU A 61 26.29 -4.61 6.96
N TRP A 62 24.95 -4.59 7.06
CA TRP A 62 24.10 -4.27 5.90
C TRP A 62 24.21 -2.80 5.44
N ALA A 63 24.25 -1.85 6.38
CA ALA A 63 24.48 -0.45 6.08
C ALA A 63 25.87 -0.18 5.49
N GLY A 64 26.87 -0.99 5.90
CA GLY A 64 28.24 -0.95 5.36
C GLY A 64 28.39 -1.65 4.00
N ALA A 65 27.43 -2.47 3.58
CA ALA A 65 27.45 -3.14 2.29
C ALA A 65 27.40 -2.11 1.15
N THR A 66 28.13 -2.39 0.08
CA THR A 66 28.12 -1.49 -1.10
C THR A 66 26.76 -1.48 -1.79
N PRO A 67 26.36 -0.38 -2.47
CA PRO A 67 25.19 -0.35 -3.31
C PRO A 67 25.08 -1.53 -4.29
N GLY A 68 26.23 -1.93 -4.86
CA GLY A 68 26.32 -3.08 -5.76
C GLY A 68 25.97 -4.41 -5.09
N ALA A 69 26.47 -4.64 -3.87
CA ALA A 69 26.14 -5.85 -3.11
C ALA A 69 24.66 -5.94 -2.74
N ARG A 70 24.06 -4.84 -2.30
CA ARG A 70 22.61 -4.77 -2.04
C ARG A 70 21.76 -5.00 -3.31
N SER A 71 22.17 -4.38 -4.43
CA SER A 71 21.56 -4.60 -5.74
C SER A 71 21.58 -6.07 -6.16
N GLU A 72 22.73 -6.75 -6.01
CA GLU A 72 22.88 -8.16 -6.36
C GLU A 72 21.97 -9.07 -5.51
N ALA A 73 21.89 -8.82 -4.19
CA ALA A 73 20.99 -9.56 -3.31
C ALA A 73 19.51 -9.38 -3.72
N LEU A 74 19.10 -8.16 -4.07
CA LEU A 74 17.73 -7.87 -4.53
C LEU A 74 17.43 -8.50 -5.91
N LEU A 75 18.41 -8.57 -6.83
CA LEU A 75 18.23 -9.31 -8.09
C LEU A 75 18.03 -10.81 -7.86
N LYS A 76 18.78 -11.40 -6.93
CA LYS A 76 18.57 -12.80 -6.53
C LYS A 76 17.19 -12.99 -5.88
N LEU A 77 16.74 -12.04 -5.05
CA LEU A 77 15.40 -12.06 -4.47
C LEU A 77 14.31 -12.05 -5.55
N ALA A 78 14.43 -11.19 -6.58
CA ALA A 78 13.49 -11.18 -7.69
C ALA A 78 13.40 -12.54 -8.38
N ALA A 79 14.53 -13.22 -8.59
CA ALA A 79 14.56 -14.56 -9.18
C ALA A 79 13.92 -15.63 -8.27
N VAL A 80 14.15 -15.56 -6.94
CA VAL A 80 13.53 -16.48 -5.97
C VAL A 80 12.00 -16.29 -5.96
N LEU A 81 11.52 -15.04 -5.92
CA LEU A 81 10.09 -14.72 -5.93
C LEU A 81 9.43 -15.18 -7.25
N ALA A 82 10.08 -14.94 -8.40
CA ALA A 82 9.59 -15.40 -9.69
C ALA A 82 9.52 -16.95 -9.76
N GLY A 83 10.50 -17.63 -9.17
CA GLY A 83 10.51 -19.10 -9.08
C GLY A 83 9.42 -19.69 -8.17
N ALA A 84 8.88 -18.89 -7.24
CA ALA A 84 7.81 -19.28 -6.31
C ALA A 84 6.45 -18.69 -6.70
N ALA A 85 6.27 -18.19 -7.92
CA ALA A 85 5.11 -17.40 -8.32
C ALA A 85 3.77 -18.12 -8.09
N ASP A 86 3.66 -19.40 -8.45
CA ASP A 86 2.42 -20.17 -8.29
C ASP A 86 2.05 -20.36 -6.82
N ASP A 87 3.04 -20.64 -5.96
CA ASP A 87 2.81 -20.82 -4.52
C ASP A 87 2.42 -19.51 -3.86
N LEU A 88 3.10 -18.40 -4.21
CA LEU A 88 2.76 -17.07 -3.74
C LEU A 88 1.33 -16.68 -4.13
N ALA A 89 0.94 -16.88 -5.39
CA ALA A 89 -0.40 -16.57 -5.86
C ALA A 89 -1.48 -17.40 -5.15
N ARG A 90 -1.25 -18.72 -4.94
CA ARG A 90 -2.19 -19.59 -4.24
C ARG A 90 -2.37 -19.19 -2.78
N VAL A 91 -1.29 -18.91 -2.07
CA VAL A 91 -1.34 -18.50 -0.66
C VAL A 91 -1.97 -17.12 -0.53
N GLU A 92 -1.63 -16.17 -1.44
CA GLU A 92 -2.25 -14.84 -1.47
C GLU A 92 -3.77 -14.94 -1.65
N THR A 93 -4.23 -15.73 -2.62
CA THR A 93 -5.66 -15.97 -2.85
C THR A 93 -6.32 -16.65 -1.64
N ALA A 94 -5.69 -17.66 -1.05
CA ALA A 94 -6.27 -18.41 0.06
C ALA A 94 -6.50 -17.55 1.31
N GLN A 95 -5.57 -16.65 1.64
CA GLN A 95 -5.67 -15.81 2.83
C GLN A 95 -6.50 -14.54 2.64
N THR A 96 -6.65 -14.05 1.40
CA THR A 96 -7.34 -12.77 1.11
C THR A 96 -8.71 -12.97 0.48
N GLY A 97 -8.94 -14.09 -0.20
CA GLY A 97 -10.13 -14.36 -1.00
C GLY A 97 -10.13 -13.66 -2.38
N LYS A 98 -9.08 -12.95 -2.76
CA LYS A 98 -9.01 -12.34 -4.11
C LYS A 98 -8.94 -13.42 -5.20
N PRO A 99 -9.50 -13.17 -6.40
CA PRO A 99 -9.43 -14.14 -7.50
C PRO A 99 -7.98 -14.50 -7.85
N ILE A 100 -7.74 -15.78 -8.12
CA ILE A 100 -6.40 -16.30 -8.46
C ILE A 100 -5.79 -15.58 -9.66
N LYS A 101 -6.61 -15.13 -10.64
CA LYS A 101 -6.14 -14.34 -11.77
C LYS A 101 -5.50 -13.01 -11.34
N LEU A 102 -6.05 -12.34 -10.30
CA LEU A 102 -5.48 -11.12 -9.77
C LEU A 102 -4.15 -11.37 -9.07
N SER A 103 -4.06 -12.43 -8.26
CA SER A 103 -2.81 -12.80 -7.59
C SER A 103 -1.71 -13.18 -8.61
N THR A 104 -2.08 -13.91 -9.68
CA THR A 104 -1.14 -14.41 -10.70
C THR A 104 -0.72 -13.33 -11.70
N GLU A 105 -1.65 -12.43 -12.11
CA GLU A 105 -1.40 -11.47 -13.19
C GLU A 105 -1.00 -10.09 -12.68
N PHE A 106 -1.27 -9.77 -11.41
CA PHE A 106 -1.01 -8.45 -10.84
C PHE A 106 -0.11 -8.50 -9.59
N ASP A 107 -0.50 -9.22 -8.51
CA ASP A 107 0.21 -9.16 -7.23
C ASP A 107 1.65 -9.70 -7.34
N VAL A 108 1.80 -10.91 -7.88
CA VAL A 108 3.11 -11.57 -7.97
C VAL A 108 4.00 -10.90 -9.01
N PRO A 109 3.56 -10.65 -10.26
CA PRO A 109 4.38 -9.91 -11.23
C PRO A 109 4.76 -8.51 -10.76
N GLY A 110 3.85 -7.75 -10.16
CA GLY A 110 4.13 -6.44 -9.59
C GLY A 110 5.17 -6.50 -8.46
N THR A 111 5.12 -7.51 -7.61
CA THR A 111 6.11 -7.72 -6.54
C THR A 111 7.50 -8.04 -7.12
N VAL A 112 7.58 -8.88 -8.15
CA VAL A 112 8.85 -9.21 -8.81
C VAL A 112 9.44 -7.98 -9.51
N ASP A 113 8.60 -7.23 -10.22
CA ASP A 113 9.00 -6.00 -10.91
C ASP A 113 9.51 -4.93 -9.93
N ASN A 114 8.77 -4.69 -8.83
CA ASN A 114 9.23 -3.77 -7.79
C ASN A 114 10.58 -4.21 -7.19
N THR A 115 10.79 -5.52 -7.03
CA THR A 115 12.07 -6.04 -6.51
C THR A 115 13.21 -5.76 -7.48
N ALA A 116 12.99 -5.96 -8.78
CA ALA A 116 13.97 -5.65 -9.82
C ALA A 116 14.23 -4.13 -9.91
N PHE A 117 13.19 -3.31 -9.81
CA PHE A 117 13.33 -1.86 -9.77
C PHE A 117 14.23 -1.41 -8.59
N PHE A 118 13.95 -1.84 -7.35
CA PHE A 118 14.75 -1.46 -6.19
C PHE A 118 16.17 -2.04 -6.22
N ALA A 119 16.40 -3.16 -6.90
CA ALA A 119 17.75 -3.64 -7.18
C ALA A 119 18.55 -2.65 -8.04
N GLY A 120 17.92 -2.07 -9.07
CA GLY A 120 18.49 -0.98 -9.86
C GLY A 120 18.67 0.31 -9.08
N ALA A 121 17.63 0.72 -8.37
CA ALA A 121 17.59 1.95 -7.59
C ALA A 121 18.65 1.98 -6.48
N ALA A 122 18.95 0.83 -5.86
CA ALA A 122 20.01 0.73 -4.83
C ALA A 122 21.36 1.28 -5.29
N ARG A 123 21.65 1.25 -6.60
CA ARG A 123 22.88 1.79 -7.18
C ARG A 123 22.84 3.29 -7.47
N ASN A 124 21.67 3.92 -7.36
CA ASN A 124 21.43 5.32 -7.74
C ASN A 124 21.14 6.19 -6.52
N LEU A 125 22.04 6.17 -5.54
CA LEU A 125 21.96 7.08 -4.38
C LEU A 125 22.46 8.46 -4.81
N GLU A 126 21.53 9.33 -5.21
CA GLU A 126 21.86 10.68 -5.67
C GLU A 126 22.11 11.64 -4.52
N GLY A 127 23.00 12.59 -4.75
CA GLY A 127 23.33 13.67 -3.83
C GLY A 127 23.93 14.86 -4.58
N LYS A 128 24.22 15.92 -3.85
CA LYS A 128 24.94 17.05 -4.43
C LYS A 128 26.39 16.65 -4.68
N ALA A 129 26.90 16.90 -5.88
CA ALA A 129 28.27 16.59 -6.25
C ALA A 129 29.28 17.29 -5.32
N ALA A 130 30.44 16.69 -5.14
CA ALA A 130 31.53 17.31 -4.44
C ALA A 130 32.01 18.57 -5.18
N GLY A 131 32.18 19.65 -4.45
CA GLY A 131 32.66 20.93 -5.03
C GLY A 131 32.92 21.99 -3.96
N GLU A 132 33.53 23.06 -4.39
CA GLU A 132 33.86 24.25 -3.57
C GLU A 132 32.66 25.22 -3.56
N TYR A 133 31.67 24.93 -2.68
CA TYR A 133 30.51 25.81 -2.47
C TYR A 133 30.82 27.02 -1.58
N SER A 134 32.01 27.04 -0.98
CA SER A 134 32.67 28.21 -0.36
C SER A 134 34.15 28.20 -0.72
N GLY A 135 34.82 29.34 -0.65
CA GLY A 135 36.23 29.47 -1.07
C GLY A 135 37.23 28.56 -0.35
N ASP A 136 36.88 28.15 0.86
CA ASP A 136 37.83 27.47 1.78
C ASP A 136 37.46 26.02 2.04
N HIS A 137 36.41 25.49 1.39
CA HIS A 137 35.92 24.16 1.70
C HIS A 137 35.41 23.41 0.47
N THR A 138 35.74 22.12 0.41
CA THR A 138 35.03 21.14 -0.44
C THR A 138 33.87 20.54 0.35
N SER A 139 32.69 20.58 -0.24
CA SER A 139 31.48 20.01 0.37
C SER A 139 30.85 18.98 -0.54
N TYR A 140 30.20 17.98 0.07
CA TYR A 140 29.35 17.00 -0.62
C TYR A 140 28.25 16.45 0.28
N VAL A 141 27.27 15.80 -0.32
CA VAL A 141 26.18 15.14 0.38
C VAL A 141 26.42 13.62 0.38
N ARG A 142 26.26 13.01 1.54
CA ARG A 142 26.15 11.55 1.69
C ARG A 142 24.70 11.20 1.98
N ARG A 143 24.23 10.10 1.37
CA ARG A 143 23.01 9.42 1.82
C ARG A 143 23.40 8.20 2.62
N GLU A 144 22.82 8.08 3.80
CA GLU A 144 23.10 7.00 4.74
C GLU A 144 21.80 6.32 5.15
N ALA A 145 21.88 5.05 5.57
CA ALA A 145 20.76 4.34 6.16
C ALA A 145 20.24 5.10 7.39
N ILE A 146 18.93 5.09 7.60
CA ILE A 146 18.29 5.70 8.76
C ILE A 146 18.53 4.85 10.02
N GLY A 147 18.51 3.51 9.85
CA GLY A 147 18.65 2.57 10.96
C GLY A 147 17.67 1.40 10.86
N VAL A 148 17.05 1.04 11.98
CA VAL A 148 15.97 0.04 12.01
C VAL A 148 14.66 0.71 11.63
N VAL A 149 13.97 0.17 10.62
CA VAL A 149 12.64 0.59 10.19
C VAL A 149 11.60 -0.33 10.80
N GLY A 150 10.62 0.22 11.49
CA GLY A 150 9.40 -0.50 11.90
C GLY A 150 8.31 -0.26 10.86
N SER A 151 7.78 -1.33 10.26
CA SER A 151 6.73 -1.20 9.25
C SER A 151 5.49 -1.97 9.62
N ILE A 152 4.32 -1.42 9.26
CA ILE A 152 3.03 -2.08 9.42
C ILE A 152 2.33 -2.07 8.07
N SER A 153 1.93 -3.25 7.57
CA SER A 153 1.24 -3.41 6.29
C SER A 153 -0.19 -3.91 6.46
N PRO A 154 -1.10 -3.48 5.56
CA PRO A 154 -2.51 -3.87 5.57
C PRO A 154 -2.73 -5.28 5.01
N TRP A 155 -4.01 -5.68 4.96
CA TRP A 155 -4.46 -7.01 4.58
C TRP A 155 -4.92 -7.13 3.12
N ASN A 156 -5.05 -6.03 2.38
CA ASN A 156 -5.68 -6.05 1.05
C ASN A 156 -4.75 -6.49 -0.10
N TYR A 157 -3.47 -6.17 -0.01
CA TYR A 157 -2.41 -6.62 -0.92
C TYR A 157 -1.18 -7.07 -0.11
N PRO A 158 -1.30 -8.13 0.70
CA PRO A 158 -0.27 -8.48 1.70
C PRO A 158 1.12 -8.67 1.12
N LEU A 159 1.24 -9.34 -0.04
CA LEU A 159 2.52 -9.58 -0.71
C LEU A 159 3.15 -8.27 -1.24
N GLN A 160 2.38 -7.48 -1.98
CA GLN A 160 2.86 -6.20 -2.52
C GLN A 160 3.19 -5.20 -1.41
N MET A 161 2.35 -5.13 -0.37
CA MET A 161 2.58 -4.20 0.74
C MET A 161 3.81 -4.60 1.57
N ALA A 162 4.11 -5.89 1.69
CA ALA A 162 5.38 -6.34 2.26
C ALA A 162 6.56 -5.87 1.40
N ALA A 163 6.47 -6.05 0.08
CA ALA A 163 7.50 -5.60 -0.87
C ALA A 163 7.72 -4.07 -0.79
N TRP A 164 6.65 -3.26 -0.83
CA TRP A 164 6.74 -1.80 -0.80
C TRP A 164 7.38 -1.27 0.49
N LYS A 165 7.29 -2.01 1.60
CA LYS A 165 7.93 -1.63 2.87
C LYS A 165 9.36 -2.17 2.99
N ILE A 166 9.58 -3.42 2.58
CA ILE A 166 10.88 -4.09 2.73
C ILE A 166 11.90 -3.58 1.71
N LEU A 167 11.50 -3.48 0.44
CA LEU A 167 12.43 -3.22 -0.65
C LEU A 167 13.17 -1.87 -0.54
N PRO A 168 12.50 -0.71 -0.33
CA PRO A 168 13.21 0.55 -0.19
C PRO A 168 14.09 0.59 1.07
N ALA A 169 13.64 -0.03 2.17
CA ALA A 169 14.43 -0.11 3.39
C ALA A 169 15.74 -0.88 3.16
N VAL A 170 15.65 -2.07 2.58
CA VAL A 170 16.80 -2.94 2.30
C VAL A 170 17.72 -2.33 1.24
N ALA A 171 17.17 -1.78 0.15
CA ALA A 171 17.93 -1.10 -0.90
C ALA A 171 18.73 0.09 -0.35
N ALA A 172 18.17 0.86 0.57
CA ALA A 172 18.83 1.99 1.22
C ALA A 172 19.87 1.59 2.29
N GLY A 173 19.96 0.29 2.64
CA GLY A 173 20.89 -0.23 3.66
C GLY A 173 20.33 -0.23 5.07
N ASN A 174 19.02 -0.04 5.25
CA ASN A 174 18.35 -0.21 6.54
C ASN A 174 18.08 -1.69 6.83
N THR A 175 17.78 -1.99 8.09
CA THR A 175 17.14 -3.23 8.51
C THR A 175 15.68 -2.95 8.86
N ILE A 176 14.83 -4.00 8.82
CA ILE A 176 13.39 -3.81 8.95
C ILE A 176 12.75 -4.86 9.85
N VAL A 177 11.76 -4.41 10.63
CA VAL A 177 10.78 -5.27 11.30
C VAL A 177 9.41 -4.95 10.71
N LEU A 178 8.85 -5.88 9.95
CA LEU A 178 7.52 -5.77 9.35
C LEU A 178 6.49 -6.46 10.24
N LYS A 179 5.41 -5.76 10.55
CA LYS A 179 4.18 -6.32 11.13
C LYS A 179 3.08 -6.34 10.06
N PRO A 180 2.84 -7.46 9.39
CA PRO A 180 1.68 -7.59 8.51
C PRO A 180 0.38 -7.62 9.31
N ALA A 181 -0.75 -7.39 8.63
CA ALA A 181 -2.06 -7.64 9.24
C ALA A 181 -2.18 -9.11 9.66
N GLU A 182 -2.74 -9.35 10.82
CA GLU A 182 -2.96 -10.70 11.37
C GLU A 182 -3.86 -11.58 10.52
N LEU A 183 -4.77 -10.95 9.75
CA LEU A 183 -5.67 -11.65 8.82
C LEU A 183 -4.92 -12.32 7.66
N THR A 184 -3.81 -11.73 7.19
CA THR A 184 -3.15 -12.13 5.94
C THR A 184 -1.62 -12.09 6.04
N PRO A 185 -0.99 -12.80 6.99
CA PRO A 185 0.45 -12.68 7.25
C PRO A 185 1.31 -13.60 6.37
N LEU A 186 0.72 -14.62 5.70
CA LEU A 186 1.46 -15.76 5.19
C LEU A 186 2.41 -15.39 4.06
N THR A 187 1.98 -14.60 3.08
CA THR A 187 2.85 -14.18 1.96
C THR A 187 3.94 -13.20 2.39
N SER A 188 3.73 -12.43 3.47
CA SER A 188 4.81 -11.65 4.09
C SER A 188 5.88 -12.53 4.72
N LEU A 189 5.51 -13.66 5.31
CA LEU A 189 6.45 -14.66 5.84
C LEU A 189 7.21 -15.36 4.70
N MET A 190 6.52 -15.70 3.60
CA MET A 190 7.17 -16.23 2.39
C MET A 190 8.18 -15.25 1.82
N PHE A 191 7.85 -13.96 1.78
CA PHE A 191 8.76 -12.91 1.32
C PHE A 191 10.02 -12.83 2.20
N ALA A 192 9.89 -12.87 3.52
CA ALA A 192 11.03 -12.85 4.45
C ALA A 192 11.94 -14.07 4.27
N ARG A 193 11.38 -15.25 4.04
CA ARG A 193 12.14 -16.47 3.71
C ARG A 193 12.86 -16.34 2.37
N ALA A 194 12.19 -15.80 1.35
CA ALA A 194 12.80 -15.53 0.06
C ALA A 194 14.00 -14.58 0.18
N CYS A 195 13.95 -13.59 1.09
CA CYS A 195 15.09 -12.71 1.38
C CYS A 195 16.31 -13.50 1.86
N THR A 196 16.14 -14.43 2.79
CA THR A 196 17.25 -15.27 3.27
C THR A 196 17.76 -16.22 2.19
N GLU A 197 16.88 -16.82 1.38
CA GLU A 197 17.29 -17.68 0.25
C GLU A 197 18.06 -16.89 -0.82
N ALA A 198 17.73 -15.63 -1.00
CA ALA A 198 18.49 -14.72 -1.88
C ALA A 198 19.84 -14.27 -1.32
N GLY A 199 20.17 -14.64 -0.07
CA GLY A 199 21.43 -14.29 0.58
C GLY A 199 21.43 -12.92 1.27
N ILE A 200 20.26 -12.34 1.55
CA ILE A 200 20.15 -11.19 2.44
C ILE A 200 20.46 -11.67 3.87
N PRO A 201 21.38 -11.03 4.61
CA PRO A 201 21.84 -11.52 5.92
C PRO A 201 20.71 -11.66 6.94
N ASP A 202 20.85 -12.65 7.82
CA ASP A 202 19.92 -12.89 8.92
C ASP A 202 19.75 -11.64 9.78
N GLY A 203 18.49 -11.29 10.10
CA GLY A 203 18.15 -10.10 10.88
C GLY A 203 17.97 -8.82 10.06
N VAL A 204 18.38 -8.77 8.78
CA VAL A 204 18.09 -7.60 7.93
C VAL A 204 16.57 -7.44 7.72
N VAL A 205 15.87 -8.56 7.48
CA VAL A 205 14.42 -8.60 7.35
C VAL A 205 13.83 -9.46 8.45
N ASN A 206 12.91 -8.91 9.23
CA ASN A 206 12.20 -9.62 10.29
C ASN A 206 10.69 -9.39 10.12
N VAL A 207 9.89 -10.40 10.40
CA VAL A 207 8.41 -10.33 10.33
C VAL A 207 7.83 -10.81 11.66
N VAL A 208 6.96 -9.99 12.26
CA VAL A 208 6.23 -10.30 13.50
C VAL A 208 4.72 -10.23 13.24
N THR A 209 4.05 -11.38 13.25
CA THR A 209 2.60 -11.48 13.08
C THR A 209 1.92 -11.22 14.42
N GLY A 210 1.38 -10.04 14.62
CA GLY A 210 0.78 -9.63 15.89
C GLY A 210 -0.40 -8.68 15.72
N ALA A 211 -1.18 -8.51 16.79
CA ALA A 211 -2.28 -7.57 16.83
C ALA A 211 -1.82 -6.12 16.69
N GLY A 212 -2.68 -5.25 16.15
CA GLY A 212 -2.40 -3.82 16.03
C GLY A 212 -2.17 -3.16 17.39
N LEU A 213 -3.07 -3.39 18.33
CA LEU A 213 -2.88 -3.09 19.75
C LEU A 213 -1.91 -4.13 20.36
N GLY A 214 -0.92 -3.73 21.06
CA GLY A 214 0.15 -4.62 21.56
C GLY A 214 1.35 -4.62 20.64
N ALA A 215 1.52 -5.60 19.77
CA ALA A 215 2.72 -5.72 18.91
C ALA A 215 2.91 -4.51 17.99
N GLY A 216 1.82 -4.00 17.36
CA GLY A 216 1.90 -2.85 16.46
C GLY A 216 2.27 -1.55 17.17
N GLU A 217 1.55 -1.17 18.22
CA GLU A 217 1.86 0.05 18.99
C GLU A 217 3.23 -0.05 19.68
N HIS A 218 3.62 -1.26 20.15
CA HIS A 218 4.92 -1.48 20.74
C HIS A 218 6.05 -1.27 19.73
N LEU A 219 5.90 -1.78 18.49
CA LEU A 219 6.86 -1.56 17.40
C LEU A 219 7.00 -0.07 17.07
N VAL A 220 5.88 0.65 16.94
CA VAL A 220 5.86 2.09 16.64
C VAL A 220 6.58 2.89 17.74
N SER A 221 6.35 2.54 19.00
CA SER A 221 6.90 3.24 20.17
C SER A 221 8.32 2.80 20.53
N HIS A 222 8.81 1.67 19.97
CA HIS A 222 10.06 1.05 20.40
C HIS A 222 11.27 1.97 20.18
N PRO A 223 12.10 2.26 21.21
CA PRO A 223 13.21 3.23 21.12
C PRO A 223 14.31 2.82 20.14
N GLY A 224 14.42 1.54 19.81
CA GLY A 224 15.37 1.01 18.83
C GLY A 224 14.94 1.18 17.36
N VAL A 225 13.72 1.67 17.10
CA VAL A 225 13.19 1.96 15.77
C VAL A 225 13.43 3.42 15.44
N ALA A 226 14.03 3.71 14.28
CA ALA A 226 14.39 5.06 13.84
C ALA A 226 13.35 5.69 12.89
N MET A 227 12.62 4.87 12.14
CA MET A 227 11.58 5.27 11.20
C MET A 227 10.40 4.33 11.30
N VAL A 228 9.18 4.86 11.15
CA VAL A 228 7.95 4.05 11.05
C VAL A 228 7.31 4.26 9.69
N SER A 229 7.07 3.16 8.97
CA SER A 229 6.28 3.16 7.73
C SER A 229 4.98 2.40 7.95
N PHE A 230 3.86 3.05 7.67
CA PHE A 230 2.52 2.53 7.91
C PHE A 230 1.66 2.66 6.67
N THR A 231 0.99 1.58 6.29
CA THR A 231 -0.12 1.60 5.33
C THR A 231 -1.36 1.03 6.00
N GLY A 232 -2.48 1.77 5.94
CA GLY A 232 -3.75 1.37 6.54
C GLY A 232 -4.75 2.51 6.67
N SER A 233 -5.69 2.39 7.60
CA SER A 233 -6.75 3.39 7.77
C SER A 233 -6.24 4.73 8.32
N THR A 234 -6.86 5.82 7.90
CA THR A 234 -6.52 7.19 8.35
C THR A 234 -6.55 7.37 9.88
N PRO A 235 -7.55 6.85 10.63
CA PRO A 235 -7.52 6.97 12.09
C PRO A 235 -6.31 6.28 12.73
N VAL A 236 -5.94 5.08 12.25
CA VAL A 236 -4.76 4.36 12.77
C VAL A 236 -3.47 5.06 12.37
N GLY A 237 -3.37 5.60 11.14
CA GLY A 237 -2.20 6.38 10.71
C GLY A 237 -1.96 7.61 11.57
N LYS A 238 -3.02 8.33 11.97
CA LYS A 238 -2.91 9.44 12.91
C LYS A 238 -2.38 8.99 14.28
N ARG A 239 -2.85 7.84 14.77
CA ARG A 239 -2.35 7.25 16.03
C ARG A 239 -0.88 6.83 15.93
N VAL A 240 -0.46 6.27 14.79
CA VAL A 240 0.94 5.93 14.52
C VAL A 240 1.83 7.18 14.53
N ALA A 241 1.40 8.27 13.88
CA ALA A 241 2.14 9.53 13.89
C ALA A 241 2.26 10.11 15.32
N GLU A 242 1.17 10.08 16.09
CA GLU A 242 1.18 10.52 17.49
C GLU A 242 2.20 9.74 18.32
N LEU A 243 2.18 8.40 18.26
CA LEU A 243 3.13 7.56 19.00
C LEU A 243 4.58 7.78 18.55
N ALA A 244 4.82 7.89 17.25
CA ALA A 244 6.15 8.09 16.69
C ALA A 244 6.76 9.45 17.09
N SER A 245 5.93 10.48 17.28
CA SER A 245 6.37 11.82 17.64
C SER A 245 7.07 11.89 19.00
N ALA A 246 6.74 11.00 19.93
CA ALA A 246 7.34 10.95 21.27
C ALA A 246 8.87 10.78 21.27
N THR A 247 9.42 10.22 20.20
CA THR A 247 10.88 10.02 20.04
C THR A 247 11.39 10.62 18.73
N ALA A 248 10.63 11.55 18.14
CA ALA A 248 10.98 12.26 16.89
C ALA A 248 11.34 11.30 15.73
N LYS A 249 10.68 10.14 15.65
CA LYS A 249 10.86 9.22 14.53
C LYS A 249 10.34 9.83 13.24
N ARG A 250 11.03 9.55 12.13
CA ARG A 250 10.45 9.80 10.81
C ARG A 250 9.26 8.88 10.61
N THR A 251 8.19 9.41 10.01
CA THR A 251 7.01 8.64 9.63
C THR A 251 6.75 8.74 8.13
N HIS A 252 6.33 7.63 7.56
CA HIS A 252 5.82 7.49 6.20
C HIS A 252 4.43 6.86 6.31
N LEU A 253 3.39 7.54 5.82
CA LEU A 253 2.00 7.17 6.03
C LEU A 253 1.26 7.09 4.71
N GLU A 254 0.87 5.89 4.30
CA GLU A 254 -0.02 5.62 3.20
C GLU A 254 -1.39 5.22 3.76
N LEU A 255 -2.38 6.09 3.57
CA LEU A 255 -3.67 5.99 4.26
C LEU A 255 -4.82 5.83 3.27
N GLY A 256 -6.04 5.87 3.81
CA GLY A 256 -7.24 5.67 3.03
C GLY A 256 -7.44 6.64 1.88
N GLY A 257 -8.33 6.29 0.97
CA GLY A 257 -8.70 7.08 -0.18
C GLY A 257 -10.21 7.12 -0.42
N LYS A 258 -10.63 8.05 -1.26
CA LYS A 258 -11.99 8.16 -1.80
C LYS A 258 -11.91 8.73 -3.21
N ALA A 259 -11.25 7.99 -4.11
CA ALA A 259 -10.85 8.48 -5.41
C ALA A 259 -12.06 8.93 -6.26
N PRO A 260 -12.02 10.17 -6.78
CA PRO A 260 -12.99 10.63 -7.77
C PRO A 260 -12.65 10.07 -9.15
N PHE A 261 -13.68 9.75 -9.90
CA PHE A 261 -13.69 9.31 -11.29
C PHE A 261 -14.55 10.31 -12.07
N VAL A 262 -13.92 11.27 -12.77
CA VAL A 262 -14.61 12.40 -13.40
C VAL A 262 -14.78 12.14 -14.89
N VAL A 263 -16.02 12.14 -15.38
CA VAL A 263 -16.37 11.88 -16.79
C VAL A 263 -16.99 13.14 -17.40
N PHE A 264 -16.25 13.77 -18.32
CA PHE A 264 -16.75 14.91 -19.08
C PHE A 264 -17.63 14.47 -20.24
N ASP A 265 -18.45 15.36 -20.80
CA ASP A 265 -19.44 15.07 -21.83
C ASP A 265 -18.85 14.65 -23.19
N ASP A 266 -17.56 14.89 -23.41
CA ASP A 266 -16.80 14.49 -24.61
C ASP A 266 -16.04 13.17 -24.45
N ALA A 267 -16.13 12.52 -23.27
CA ALA A 267 -15.44 11.27 -22.99
C ALA A 267 -15.92 10.12 -23.90
N ASP A 268 -15.06 9.13 -24.08
CA ASP A 268 -15.48 7.84 -24.59
C ASP A 268 -16.31 7.13 -23.52
N LEU A 269 -17.62 7.12 -23.71
CA LEU A 269 -18.55 6.61 -22.70
C LEU A 269 -18.35 5.11 -22.43
N GLU A 270 -18.13 4.31 -23.47
CA GLU A 270 -17.92 2.86 -23.33
C GLU A 270 -16.62 2.60 -22.54
N ALA A 271 -15.53 3.27 -22.90
CA ALA A 271 -14.27 3.16 -22.18
C ALA A 271 -14.39 3.62 -20.72
N ALA A 272 -15.11 4.72 -20.46
CA ALA A 272 -15.34 5.22 -19.10
C ALA A 272 -16.19 4.24 -18.25
N ILE A 273 -17.20 3.59 -18.83
CA ILE A 273 -18.01 2.58 -18.14
C ILE A 273 -17.13 1.38 -17.74
N HIS A 274 -16.35 0.83 -18.68
CA HIS A 274 -15.44 -0.29 -18.39
C HIS A 274 -14.37 0.09 -17.37
N GLY A 275 -13.80 1.29 -17.51
CA GLY A 275 -12.82 1.82 -16.54
C GLY A 275 -13.39 2.01 -15.14
N ALA A 276 -14.64 2.47 -15.01
CA ALA A 276 -15.32 2.62 -13.74
C ALA A 276 -15.59 1.26 -13.07
N VAL A 277 -16.03 0.27 -13.85
CA VAL A 277 -16.27 -1.10 -13.36
C VAL A 277 -14.96 -1.73 -12.89
N ALA A 278 -13.92 -1.74 -13.71
CA ALA A 278 -12.62 -2.28 -13.36
C ALA A 278 -12.02 -1.55 -12.15
N GLY A 279 -11.99 -0.21 -12.18
CA GLY A 279 -11.42 0.63 -11.14
C GLY A 279 -12.15 0.58 -9.80
N SER A 280 -13.46 0.28 -9.80
CA SER A 280 -14.24 0.15 -8.54
C SER A 280 -14.28 -1.27 -7.98
N LEU A 281 -14.00 -2.29 -8.79
CA LEU A 281 -14.17 -3.69 -8.41
C LEU A 281 -12.87 -4.46 -8.23
N ILE A 282 -11.72 -3.93 -8.65
CA ILE A 282 -10.43 -4.60 -8.41
C ILE A 282 -10.31 -4.98 -6.94
N ASN A 283 -9.82 -6.17 -6.65
CA ASN A 283 -9.74 -6.72 -5.29
C ASN A 283 -11.05 -6.58 -4.48
N SER A 284 -12.21 -6.73 -5.14
CA SER A 284 -13.53 -6.53 -4.53
C SER A 284 -13.72 -5.11 -3.94
N GLY A 285 -13.11 -4.09 -4.58
CA GLY A 285 -13.12 -2.70 -4.10
C GLY A 285 -12.31 -2.46 -2.82
N GLN A 286 -11.51 -3.42 -2.40
CA GLN A 286 -10.62 -3.32 -1.24
C GLN A 286 -9.26 -2.74 -1.68
N ASP A 287 -9.31 -1.58 -2.30
CA ASP A 287 -8.18 -0.86 -2.83
C ASP A 287 -8.26 0.61 -2.42
N CYS A 288 -7.15 1.15 -1.92
CA CYS A 288 -7.09 2.53 -1.46
C CYS A 288 -7.22 3.56 -2.59
N THR A 289 -6.94 3.13 -3.84
CA THR A 289 -7.08 3.95 -5.05
C THR A 289 -8.34 3.65 -5.85
N ALA A 290 -9.18 2.68 -5.41
CA ALA A 290 -10.39 2.30 -6.13
C ALA A 290 -11.26 3.51 -6.50
N ALA A 291 -11.81 3.51 -7.74
CA ALA A 291 -12.81 4.48 -8.17
C ALA A 291 -14.07 4.31 -7.30
N THR A 292 -14.34 5.26 -6.44
CA THR A 292 -15.45 5.14 -5.46
C THR A 292 -16.49 6.22 -5.57
N ARG A 293 -16.15 7.36 -6.21
CA ARG A 293 -17.04 8.49 -6.48
C ARG A 293 -16.98 8.82 -7.96
N ALA A 294 -17.97 8.38 -8.75
CA ALA A 294 -18.07 8.74 -10.15
C ALA A 294 -18.86 10.04 -10.29
N TYR A 295 -18.21 11.06 -10.83
CA TYR A 295 -18.84 12.32 -11.22
C TYR A 295 -18.98 12.34 -12.72
N ILE A 296 -20.21 12.42 -13.23
CA ILE A 296 -20.51 12.31 -14.65
C ILE A 296 -21.20 13.57 -15.12
N GLN A 297 -20.70 14.21 -16.18
CA GLN A 297 -21.34 15.36 -16.75
C GLN A 297 -22.73 14.97 -17.26
N ARG A 298 -23.74 15.80 -16.98
CA ARG A 298 -25.16 15.48 -17.09
C ARG A 298 -25.59 14.81 -18.40
N PRO A 299 -25.09 15.21 -19.59
CA PRO A 299 -25.49 14.56 -20.84
C PRO A 299 -25.20 13.06 -20.92
N LEU A 300 -24.17 12.58 -20.18
CA LEU A 300 -23.77 11.17 -20.18
C LEU A 300 -24.27 10.40 -18.96
N TYR A 301 -24.85 11.07 -17.96
CA TYR A 301 -25.12 10.49 -16.64
C TYR A 301 -26.01 9.24 -16.70
N ASP A 302 -27.19 9.34 -17.32
CA ASP A 302 -28.16 8.23 -17.35
C ASP A 302 -27.59 7.02 -18.10
N ALA A 303 -26.92 7.25 -19.23
CA ALA A 303 -26.30 6.19 -20.02
C ALA A 303 -25.12 5.54 -19.29
N PHE A 304 -24.32 6.32 -18.57
CA PHE A 304 -23.23 5.81 -17.73
C PHE A 304 -23.78 4.92 -16.59
N VAL A 305 -24.79 5.40 -15.86
CA VAL A 305 -25.39 4.65 -14.75
C VAL A 305 -25.99 3.33 -15.25
N ALA A 306 -26.71 3.36 -16.39
CA ALA A 306 -27.28 2.15 -16.97
C ALA A 306 -26.20 1.14 -17.38
N GLY A 307 -25.14 1.60 -18.08
CA GLY A 307 -24.05 0.73 -18.52
C GLY A 307 -23.24 0.12 -17.36
N VAL A 308 -22.95 0.91 -16.33
CA VAL A 308 -22.28 0.39 -15.12
C VAL A 308 -23.16 -0.62 -14.40
N ALA A 309 -24.47 -0.35 -14.26
CA ALA A 309 -25.39 -1.28 -13.61
C ALA A 309 -25.47 -2.62 -14.37
N GLU A 310 -25.55 -2.59 -15.70
CA GLU A 310 -25.54 -3.80 -16.55
C GLU A 310 -24.26 -4.62 -16.33
N LEU A 311 -23.09 -3.99 -16.37
CA LEU A 311 -21.81 -4.68 -16.16
C LEU A 311 -21.67 -5.20 -14.72
N PHE A 312 -22.15 -4.50 -13.71
CA PHE A 312 -22.14 -4.96 -12.31
C PHE A 312 -22.97 -6.23 -12.13
N GLU A 313 -24.13 -6.36 -12.80
CA GLU A 313 -24.93 -7.58 -12.77
C GLU A 313 -24.26 -8.74 -13.53
N ALA A 314 -23.45 -8.44 -14.55
CA ALA A 314 -22.73 -9.43 -15.34
C ALA A 314 -21.48 -9.99 -14.64
N VAL A 315 -20.98 -9.33 -13.58
CA VAL A 315 -19.80 -9.77 -12.83
C VAL A 315 -20.01 -11.15 -12.22
N ARG A 316 -19.07 -12.06 -12.49
CA ARG A 316 -19.10 -13.46 -12.04
C ARG A 316 -18.46 -13.59 -10.67
N LEU A 317 -19.28 -13.82 -9.65
CA LEU A 317 -18.83 -14.21 -8.32
C LEU A 317 -18.75 -15.74 -8.25
N GLY A 318 -17.70 -16.27 -7.60
CA GLY A 318 -17.49 -17.72 -7.53
C GLY A 318 -16.33 -18.08 -6.62
N ASP A 319 -15.85 -19.33 -6.74
CA ASP A 319 -14.63 -19.78 -6.08
C ASP A 319 -13.44 -18.90 -6.54
N PRO A 320 -12.68 -18.28 -5.62
CA PRO A 320 -11.51 -17.48 -5.97
C PRO A 320 -10.44 -18.26 -6.74
N LEU A 321 -10.34 -19.58 -6.57
CA LEU A 321 -9.41 -20.44 -7.31
C LEU A 321 -9.86 -20.75 -8.73
N ASN A 322 -11.12 -20.47 -9.08
CA ASN A 322 -11.60 -20.63 -10.45
C ASN A 322 -11.11 -19.45 -11.30
N PRO A 323 -10.31 -19.66 -12.38
CA PRO A 323 -9.80 -18.57 -13.22
C PRO A 323 -10.89 -17.73 -13.90
N GLN A 324 -12.13 -18.24 -13.98
CA GLN A 324 -13.27 -17.53 -14.54
C GLN A 324 -13.99 -16.63 -13.54
N THR A 325 -13.65 -16.69 -12.25
CA THR A 325 -14.22 -15.81 -11.24
C THR A 325 -13.68 -14.38 -11.42
N ASP A 326 -14.58 -13.41 -11.49
CA ASP A 326 -14.23 -11.99 -11.63
C ASP A 326 -14.07 -11.31 -10.27
N LEU A 327 -14.93 -11.67 -9.31
CA LEU A 327 -14.96 -11.05 -7.98
C LEU A 327 -14.98 -12.14 -6.89
N GLY A 328 -14.03 -12.04 -5.96
CA GLY A 328 -13.97 -12.84 -4.75
C GLY A 328 -14.75 -12.24 -3.58
N PRO A 329 -14.66 -12.86 -2.40
CA PRO A 329 -15.22 -12.32 -1.16
C PRO A 329 -14.46 -11.09 -0.68
N LEU A 330 -15.02 -10.36 0.28
CA LEU A 330 -14.31 -9.44 1.14
C LEU A 330 -13.46 -10.22 2.15
N VAL A 331 -12.43 -9.60 2.70
CA VAL A 331 -11.41 -10.26 3.54
C VAL A 331 -11.98 -10.95 4.79
N SER A 332 -13.16 -10.55 5.26
CA SER A 332 -13.80 -11.15 6.43
C SER A 332 -15.30 -10.84 6.48
N PHE A 333 -16.05 -11.65 7.25
CA PHE A 333 -17.47 -11.37 7.51
C PHE A 333 -17.69 -10.01 8.20
N THR A 334 -16.83 -9.67 9.15
CA THR A 334 -16.89 -8.36 9.84
C THR A 334 -16.76 -7.21 8.85
N HIS A 335 -15.85 -7.33 7.89
CA HIS A 335 -15.67 -6.30 6.87
C HIS A 335 -16.83 -6.27 5.88
N ARG A 336 -17.36 -7.42 5.47
CA ARG A 336 -18.58 -7.51 4.65
C ARG A 336 -19.76 -6.82 5.33
N ASP A 337 -19.97 -7.08 6.61
CA ASP A 337 -21.09 -6.49 7.35
C ASP A 337 -20.92 -4.98 7.53
N ARG A 338 -19.67 -4.50 7.67
CA ARG A 338 -19.36 -3.05 7.63
C ARG A 338 -19.73 -2.43 6.28
N VAL A 339 -19.37 -3.06 5.16
CA VAL A 339 -19.72 -2.60 3.79
C VAL A 339 -21.24 -2.60 3.61
N ALA A 340 -21.92 -3.70 3.97
CA ALA A 340 -23.37 -3.79 3.93
C ALA A 340 -24.05 -2.69 4.76
N GLY A 341 -23.50 -2.39 5.93
CA GLY A 341 -24.00 -1.33 6.79
C GLY A 341 -23.97 0.07 6.15
N PHE A 342 -22.97 0.40 5.35
CA PHE A 342 -22.95 1.64 4.56
C PHE A 342 -24.10 1.71 3.56
N VAL A 343 -24.34 0.61 2.84
CA VAL A 343 -25.40 0.52 1.83
C VAL A 343 -26.78 0.62 2.48
N GLU A 344 -27.00 -0.07 3.60
CA GLU A 344 -28.28 -0.01 4.31
C GLU A 344 -28.56 1.39 4.90
N ARG A 345 -27.55 2.05 5.47
CA ARG A 345 -27.74 3.45 5.91
C ARG A 345 -28.03 4.38 4.74
N ALA A 346 -27.38 4.15 3.57
CA ALA A 346 -27.69 4.92 2.37
C ALA A 346 -29.16 4.77 1.93
N ARG A 347 -29.69 3.55 1.93
CA ARG A 347 -31.13 3.31 1.69
C ARG A 347 -32.01 4.06 2.70
N GLY A 348 -31.57 4.09 3.97
CA GLY A 348 -32.30 4.74 5.04
C GLY A 348 -32.50 6.26 4.87
N TYR A 349 -31.58 6.94 4.16
CA TYR A 349 -31.72 8.36 3.83
C TYR A 349 -32.14 8.63 2.37
N GLY A 350 -32.64 7.61 1.67
CA GLY A 350 -33.31 7.76 0.38
C GLY A 350 -32.40 7.56 -0.85
N ALA A 351 -31.19 7.03 -0.69
CA ALA A 351 -30.33 6.66 -1.80
C ALA A 351 -30.95 5.54 -2.64
N VAL A 352 -30.74 5.58 -3.94
CA VAL A 352 -31.16 4.54 -4.88
C VAL A 352 -30.00 3.56 -5.08
N VAL A 353 -30.22 2.29 -4.80
CA VAL A 353 -29.30 1.22 -5.16
C VAL A 353 -29.67 0.73 -6.55
N ALA A 354 -28.93 1.18 -7.56
CA ALA A 354 -29.20 0.91 -8.98
C ALA A 354 -28.76 -0.51 -9.39
N ALA A 355 -27.80 -1.12 -8.67
CA ALA A 355 -27.37 -2.50 -8.84
C ALA A 355 -26.85 -3.07 -7.51
N GLY A 356 -26.94 -4.39 -7.30
CA GLY A 356 -26.36 -5.09 -6.16
C GLY A 356 -27.01 -4.79 -4.83
N GLY A 357 -26.18 -4.45 -3.83
CA GLY A 357 -26.61 -4.04 -2.48
C GLY A 357 -27.05 -5.19 -1.59
N HIS A 358 -26.53 -6.40 -1.79
CA HIS A 358 -26.83 -7.59 -0.97
C HIS A 358 -25.73 -8.65 -1.04
N ALA A 359 -25.72 -9.55 -0.07
CA ALA A 359 -24.87 -10.73 -0.10
C ALA A 359 -25.47 -11.79 -1.05
N PRO A 360 -24.69 -12.34 -2.01
CA PRO A 360 -25.16 -13.38 -2.91
C PRO A 360 -25.19 -14.73 -2.21
N VAL A 361 -26.05 -15.65 -2.71
CA VAL A 361 -26.16 -17.02 -2.18
C VAL A 361 -25.41 -18.03 -3.04
N LYS A 362 -25.38 -17.82 -4.37
CA LYS A 362 -24.83 -18.78 -5.32
C LYS A 362 -23.93 -18.10 -6.35
N GLY A 363 -22.79 -18.72 -6.60
CA GLY A 363 -21.81 -18.30 -7.60
C GLY A 363 -22.20 -18.73 -9.03
N HIS A 364 -21.50 -18.15 -10.02
CA HIS A 364 -21.67 -18.50 -11.43
C HIS A 364 -21.29 -19.95 -11.72
N ASP A 365 -20.38 -20.52 -10.94
CA ASP A 365 -19.87 -21.90 -11.00
C ASP A 365 -20.63 -22.87 -10.10
N GLY A 366 -21.70 -22.41 -9.46
CA GLY A 366 -22.48 -23.20 -8.53
C GLY A 366 -21.99 -23.19 -7.08
N THR A 367 -20.88 -22.51 -6.77
CA THR A 367 -20.33 -22.38 -5.42
C THR A 367 -21.37 -21.82 -4.45
N ASP A 368 -21.42 -22.34 -3.23
CA ASP A 368 -22.26 -21.81 -2.14
C ASP A 368 -21.57 -20.58 -1.52
N LEU A 369 -21.98 -19.40 -1.97
CA LEU A 369 -21.42 -18.13 -1.53
C LEU A 369 -21.91 -17.68 -0.15
N ALA A 370 -22.98 -18.30 0.37
CA ALA A 370 -23.49 -17.98 1.70
C ALA A 370 -22.49 -18.36 2.82
N ARG A 371 -21.56 -19.27 2.53
CA ARG A 371 -20.50 -19.67 3.46
C ARG A 371 -19.33 -18.69 3.52
N GLY A 372 -19.24 -17.74 2.56
CA GLY A 372 -18.15 -16.79 2.45
C GLY A 372 -18.58 -15.32 2.67
N ALA A 373 -17.61 -14.47 2.76
CA ALA A 373 -17.82 -13.04 3.00
C ALA A 373 -18.12 -12.25 1.70
N TYR A 374 -18.93 -12.79 0.82
CA TYR A 374 -19.27 -12.19 -0.47
C TYR A 374 -20.26 -11.05 -0.35
N TYR A 375 -20.08 -10.03 -1.21
CA TYR A 375 -21.01 -8.92 -1.40
C TYR A 375 -21.05 -8.53 -2.87
N ARG A 376 -22.25 -8.30 -3.43
CA ARG A 376 -22.36 -7.97 -4.86
C ARG A 376 -21.81 -6.58 -5.18
N PRO A 377 -21.25 -6.38 -6.40
CA PRO A 377 -21.00 -5.07 -6.94
C PRO A 377 -22.21 -4.17 -6.74
N THR A 378 -22.01 -2.99 -6.19
CA THR A 378 -23.11 -2.13 -5.76
C THR A 378 -22.95 -0.73 -6.33
N LEU A 379 -23.95 -0.27 -7.08
CA LEU A 379 -24.02 1.09 -7.61
C LEU A 379 -25.07 1.89 -6.85
N ILE A 380 -24.65 3.02 -6.27
CA ILE A 380 -25.53 3.94 -5.52
C ILE A 380 -25.67 5.26 -6.28
N THR A 381 -26.91 5.76 -6.40
CA THR A 381 -27.28 7.03 -6.99
C THR A 381 -28.25 7.80 -6.10
N GLY A 382 -28.66 9.01 -6.51
CA GLY A 382 -29.66 9.81 -5.80
C GLY A 382 -29.18 10.33 -4.45
N VAL A 383 -27.89 10.53 -4.27
CA VAL A 383 -27.26 11.06 -3.05
C VAL A 383 -26.69 12.45 -3.25
N THR A 384 -26.42 13.15 -2.18
CA THR A 384 -25.76 14.47 -2.18
C THR A 384 -24.28 14.34 -1.84
N GLN A 385 -23.49 15.37 -2.16
CA GLN A 385 -22.04 15.41 -1.95
C GLN A 385 -21.61 15.15 -0.50
N ASP A 386 -22.41 15.58 0.47
CA ASP A 386 -22.16 15.43 1.90
C ASP A 386 -22.60 14.07 2.47
N SER A 387 -23.19 13.20 1.65
CA SER A 387 -23.65 11.88 2.09
C SER A 387 -22.49 11.01 2.59
N GLU A 388 -22.75 10.18 3.60
CA GLU A 388 -21.77 9.26 4.19
C GLU A 388 -21.08 8.37 3.13
N VAL A 389 -21.85 7.85 2.16
CA VAL A 389 -21.30 6.98 1.10
C VAL A 389 -20.44 7.72 0.09
N VAL A 390 -20.55 9.05 0.00
CA VAL A 390 -19.71 9.91 -0.84
C VAL A 390 -18.43 10.30 -0.11
N GLN A 391 -18.52 10.67 1.18
CA GLN A 391 -17.40 11.18 1.95
C GLN A 391 -16.61 10.09 2.70
N GLY A 392 -17.26 9.02 3.11
CA GLY A 392 -16.64 7.94 3.89
C GLY A 392 -15.98 6.87 3.02
N GLU A 393 -14.82 6.37 3.44
CA GLU A 393 -14.15 5.23 2.83
C GLU A 393 -14.89 3.92 3.15
N ILE A 394 -15.54 3.31 2.14
CA ILE A 394 -16.30 2.05 2.29
C ILE A 394 -15.35 0.85 2.25
N PHE A 395 -14.37 0.86 1.34
CA PHE A 395 -13.37 -0.18 1.14
C PHE A 395 -13.99 -1.52 0.74
N GLY A 396 -14.89 -1.49 -0.25
CA GLY A 396 -15.64 -2.62 -0.77
C GLY A 396 -16.21 -2.32 -2.15
N PRO A 397 -16.92 -3.26 -2.80
CA PRO A 397 -17.35 -3.16 -4.19
C PRO A 397 -18.56 -2.20 -4.35
N VAL A 398 -18.38 -0.94 -3.97
CA VAL A 398 -19.43 0.09 -3.96
C VAL A 398 -18.95 1.33 -4.69
N LEU A 399 -19.61 1.65 -5.79
CA LEU A 399 -19.43 2.88 -6.56
C LEU A 399 -20.63 3.81 -6.33
N VAL A 400 -20.37 5.10 -6.11
CA VAL A 400 -21.41 6.13 -5.99
C VAL A 400 -21.34 7.04 -7.22
N ALA A 401 -22.45 7.26 -7.90
CA ALA A 401 -22.52 8.10 -9.08
C ALA A 401 -23.33 9.37 -8.85
N LEU A 402 -22.75 10.52 -9.18
CA LEU A 402 -23.34 11.85 -9.05
C LEU A 402 -23.23 12.62 -10.38
N PRO A 403 -24.27 13.37 -10.80
CA PRO A 403 -24.16 14.24 -11.95
C PRO A 403 -23.47 15.57 -11.60
N PHE A 404 -22.88 16.22 -12.60
CA PHE A 404 -22.44 17.62 -12.54
C PHE A 404 -22.78 18.35 -13.84
N ASP A 405 -22.81 19.70 -13.80
CA ASP A 405 -23.29 20.52 -14.93
C ASP A 405 -22.17 21.27 -15.68
N SER A 406 -21.07 21.63 -14.98
CA SER A 406 -19.95 22.34 -15.61
C SER A 406 -18.61 21.77 -15.22
N ASP A 407 -17.57 22.00 -16.03
CA ASP A 407 -16.21 21.54 -15.76
C ASP A 407 -15.71 22.01 -14.39
N GLU A 408 -16.01 23.25 -14.01
CA GLU A 408 -15.68 23.83 -12.70
C GLU A 408 -16.32 23.07 -11.56
N GLU A 409 -17.59 22.70 -11.74
CA GLU A 409 -18.31 21.93 -10.72
C GLU A 409 -17.73 20.54 -10.58
N GLY A 410 -17.48 19.83 -11.68
CA GLY A 410 -16.89 18.48 -11.64
C GLY A 410 -15.56 18.45 -10.89
N LEU A 411 -14.64 19.39 -11.18
CA LEU A 411 -13.34 19.49 -10.51
C LEU A 411 -13.48 19.91 -9.05
N ARG A 412 -14.41 20.79 -8.73
CA ARG A 412 -14.71 21.19 -7.35
C ARG A 412 -15.22 20.01 -6.52
N LEU A 413 -16.18 19.25 -7.04
CA LEU A 413 -16.74 18.06 -6.39
C LEU A 413 -15.68 16.95 -6.23
N ALA A 414 -14.81 16.76 -7.21
CA ALA A 414 -13.70 15.83 -7.12
C ALA A 414 -12.79 16.14 -5.92
N ASN A 415 -12.51 17.43 -5.69
CA ASN A 415 -11.65 17.89 -4.60
C ASN A 415 -12.31 18.00 -3.24
N ASP A 416 -13.65 18.00 -3.19
CA ASP A 416 -14.44 18.13 -1.96
C ASP A 416 -14.51 16.81 -1.19
N THR A 417 -13.37 16.47 -0.60
CA THR A 417 -13.14 15.28 0.23
C THR A 417 -11.93 15.52 1.12
N PRO A 418 -11.86 14.91 2.31
CA PRO A 418 -10.64 14.95 3.12
C PRO A 418 -9.49 14.15 2.53
N TYR A 419 -9.74 13.29 1.54
CA TYR A 419 -8.74 12.42 0.92
C TYR A 419 -8.09 13.06 -0.31
N GLY A 420 -6.99 12.46 -0.76
CA GLY A 420 -6.26 12.87 -1.97
C GLY A 420 -5.23 11.84 -2.40
N LEU A 421 -5.59 10.54 -2.41
CA LEU A 421 -4.66 9.48 -2.83
C LEU A 421 -4.57 9.40 -4.34
N ALA A 422 -5.70 9.14 -4.99
CA ALA A 422 -5.77 8.98 -6.44
C ALA A 422 -7.04 9.61 -7.01
N ALA A 423 -7.04 9.81 -8.33
CA ALA A 423 -8.18 10.31 -9.10
C ALA A 423 -8.04 9.92 -10.56
N SER A 424 -9.14 9.99 -11.32
CA SER A 424 -9.09 9.93 -12.78
C SER A 424 -10.03 10.92 -13.45
N ALA A 425 -9.68 11.31 -14.68
CA ALA A 425 -10.47 12.20 -15.53
C ALA A 425 -10.60 11.61 -16.94
N TRP A 426 -11.81 11.60 -17.47
CA TRP A 426 -12.14 10.99 -18.75
C TRP A 426 -12.64 12.06 -19.71
N THR A 427 -11.89 12.33 -20.78
CA THR A 427 -12.14 13.37 -21.77
C THR A 427 -11.30 13.13 -23.02
N ARG A 428 -11.77 13.58 -24.17
CA ARG A 428 -10.98 13.65 -25.41
C ARG A 428 -10.36 15.03 -25.64
N ASP A 429 -10.72 16.03 -24.83
CA ASP A 429 -10.18 17.37 -24.90
C ASP A 429 -8.87 17.51 -24.12
N ILE A 430 -7.79 17.91 -24.81
CA ILE A 430 -6.46 18.07 -24.21
C ILE A 430 -6.44 19.16 -23.12
N HIS A 431 -7.23 20.23 -23.27
CA HIS A 431 -7.24 21.32 -22.30
C HIS A 431 -7.97 20.91 -21.01
N ARG A 432 -9.08 20.14 -21.12
CA ARG A 432 -9.76 19.54 -19.98
C ARG A 432 -8.84 18.55 -19.24
N SER A 433 -8.11 17.69 -19.95
CA SER A 433 -7.18 16.75 -19.33
C SER A 433 -6.04 17.46 -18.60
N LEU A 434 -5.42 18.48 -19.22
CA LEU A 434 -4.39 19.31 -18.60
C LEU A 434 -4.92 20.05 -17.36
N ARG A 435 -6.15 20.56 -17.45
CA ARG A 435 -6.80 21.24 -16.34
C ARG A 435 -7.08 20.26 -15.18
N ALA A 436 -7.66 19.10 -15.46
CA ALA A 436 -7.95 18.08 -14.46
C ALA A 436 -6.69 17.63 -13.73
N THR A 437 -5.59 17.33 -14.44
CA THR A 437 -4.32 16.91 -13.83
C THR A 437 -3.66 18.00 -12.98
N ARG A 438 -3.94 19.27 -13.21
CA ARG A 438 -3.41 20.41 -12.42
C ARG A 438 -4.28 20.76 -11.23
N GLU A 439 -5.60 20.64 -11.36
CA GLU A 439 -6.54 21.13 -10.34
C GLU A 439 -7.01 20.04 -9.37
N ILE A 440 -6.97 18.76 -9.76
CA ILE A 440 -7.32 17.68 -8.84
C ILE A 440 -6.19 17.46 -7.83
N ALA A 441 -6.50 17.63 -6.55
CA ALA A 441 -5.56 17.50 -5.44
C ALA A 441 -5.43 16.03 -4.99
N ALA A 442 -4.74 15.22 -5.79
CA ALA A 442 -4.43 13.82 -5.52
C ALA A 442 -2.96 13.50 -5.84
N GLY A 443 -2.44 12.46 -5.20
CA GLY A 443 -1.05 12.04 -5.41
C GLY A 443 -0.83 11.34 -6.74
N CYS A 444 -1.89 10.73 -7.31
CA CYS A 444 -1.92 10.19 -8.66
C CYS A 444 -3.18 10.66 -9.39
N VAL A 445 -3.05 11.09 -10.65
CA VAL A 445 -4.19 11.45 -11.52
C VAL A 445 -4.02 10.77 -12.87
N TRP A 446 -4.90 9.84 -13.17
CA TRP A 446 -4.95 9.20 -14.49
C TRP A 446 -5.83 9.99 -15.45
N VAL A 447 -5.54 9.87 -16.74
CA VAL A 447 -6.39 10.40 -17.82
C VAL A 447 -6.79 9.26 -18.74
N ASN A 448 -8.10 9.05 -18.89
CA ASN A 448 -8.70 7.98 -19.68
C ASN A 448 -8.25 6.57 -19.25
N ASP A 449 -7.92 6.42 -17.99
CA ASP A 449 -7.60 5.17 -17.33
C ASP A 449 -7.83 5.29 -15.80
N HIS A 450 -7.75 4.17 -15.07
CA HIS A 450 -7.78 4.13 -13.61
C HIS A 450 -7.09 2.85 -13.12
N ILE A 451 -6.31 2.89 -12.05
CA ILE A 451 -5.57 1.80 -11.41
C ILE A 451 -4.12 1.58 -11.89
N PRO A 452 -3.71 1.63 -13.18
CA PRO A 452 -2.35 1.26 -13.53
C PRO A 452 -1.29 1.95 -12.68
N ILE A 453 -0.37 1.15 -12.12
CA ILE A 453 0.79 1.61 -11.36
C ILE A 453 2.05 1.01 -11.95
N ILE A 454 3.17 1.73 -11.87
CA ILE A 454 4.48 1.31 -12.36
C ILE A 454 5.56 1.62 -11.33
N SER A 455 6.57 0.78 -11.24
CA SER A 455 7.61 0.85 -10.21
C SER A 455 8.39 2.17 -10.21
N GLU A 456 8.52 2.83 -11.36
CA GLU A 456 9.26 4.07 -11.54
C GLU A 456 8.52 5.32 -11.02
N MET A 457 7.19 5.24 -10.85
CA MET A 457 6.38 6.39 -10.44
C MET A 457 5.95 6.31 -8.98
N PRO A 458 5.94 7.46 -8.28
CA PRO A 458 5.60 7.47 -6.86
C PRO A 458 4.11 7.21 -6.63
N HIS A 459 3.83 6.36 -5.65
CA HIS A 459 2.50 6.13 -5.13
C HIS A 459 2.38 6.76 -3.75
N GLY A 460 1.35 7.58 -3.50
CA GLY A 460 1.12 8.18 -2.19
C GLY A 460 0.30 9.45 -2.23
N GLY A 461 -0.38 9.73 -1.13
CA GLY A 461 -1.48 10.67 -1.05
C GLY A 461 -1.11 12.11 -0.71
N TYR A 462 -2.17 12.94 -0.76
CA TYR A 462 -2.27 14.29 -0.22
C TYR A 462 -3.31 14.30 0.91
N LYS A 463 -3.40 15.40 1.63
CA LYS A 463 -4.42 15.60 2.68
C LYS A 463 -4.44 14.45 3.71
N SER A 464 -5.63 13.93 4.03
CA SER A 464 -5.79 12.82 4.98
C SER A 464 -5.43 11.44 4.43
N SER A 465 -5.01 11.34 3.16
CA SER A 465 -4.43 10.13 2.59
C SER A 465 -2.97 9.92 2.96
N GLY A 466 -2.37 10.84 3.70
CA GLY A 466 -1.05 10.68 4.27
C GLY A 466 0.05 11.47 3.57
N TYR A 467 1.28 11.08 3.83
CA TYR A 467 2.49 11.68 3.29
C TYR A 467 3.62 10.64 3.23
N GLY A 468 4.60 10.92 2.41
CA GLY A 468 5.57 9.95 1.95
C GLY A 468 5.13 9.33 0.63
N LYS A 469 6.01 8.54 0.02
CA LYS A 469 5.74 7.85 -1.25
C LYS A 469 6.25 6.42 -1.20
N ASP A 470 5.38 5.47 -1.46
CA ASP A 470 5.79 4.12 -1.84
C ASP A 470 6.23 4.12 -3.32
N MET A 471 6.98 3.11 -3.73
CA MET A 471 7.53 2.94 -5.08
C MET A 471 8.49 4.07 -5.50
N SER A 472 9.12 3.94 -6.66
CA SER A 472 10.01 4.91 -7.27
C SER A 472 11.26 5.30 -6.47
N GLN A 473 12.09 6.16 -7.05
CA GLN A 473 13.25 6.74 -6.39
C GLN A 473 12.87 7.58 -5.16
N TYR A 474 11.67 8.19 -5.14
CA TYR A 474 11.21 8.97 -3.99
C TYR A 474 11.11 8.12 -2.71
N SER A 475 10.62 6.87 -2.83
CA SER A 475 10.59 5.95 -1.69
C SER A 475 12.01 5.64 -1.18
N LEU A 476 12.95 5.32 -2.08
CA LEU A 476 14.34 5.08 -1.68
C LEU A 476 14.93 6.30 -0.95
N ASP A 477 14.68 7.50 -1.44
CA ASP A 477 15.16 8.74 -0.84
C ASP A 477 14.62 8.95 0.58
N GLU A 478 13.35 8.64 0.80
CA GLU A 478 12.70 8.75 2.10
C GLU A 478 13.28 7.78 3.14
N TYR A 479 13.78 6.62 2.70
CA TYR A 479 14.43 5.64 3.58
C TYR A 479 15.93 5.93 3.78
N THR A 480 16.42 7.11 3.36
CA THR A 480 17.79 7.57 3.62
C THR A 480 17.80 8.85 4.43
N GLN A 481 18.89 9.11 5.11
CA GLN A 481 19.18 10.40 5.71
C GLN A 481 20.34 11.09 5.01
N VAL A 482 20.22 12.41 4.89
CA VAL A 482 21.19 13.26 4.21
C VAL A 482 22.20 13.80 5.22
N LYS A 483 23.49 13.60 4.96
CA LYS A 483 24.59 14.16 5.74
C LYS A 483 25.40 15.12 4.84
N HIS A 484 25.56 16.35 5.27
CA HIS A 484 26.51 17.27 4.68
C HIS A 484 27.91 17.01 5.24
N VAL A 485 28.87 16.81 4.37
CA VAL A 485 30.29 16.67 4.74
C VAL A 485 31.04 17.86 4.15
N MET A 486 31.89 18.49 4.96
CA MET A 486 32.66 19.65 4.56
C MET A 486 34.11 19.46 5.00
N TYR A 487 35.03 19.61 4.07
CA TYR A 487 36.48 19.62 4.32
C TYR A 487 37.05 20.97 4.14
N ASP A 488 37.89 21.42 5.10
CA ASP A 488 38.78 22.56 4.92
C ASP A 488 39.84 22.24 3.89
N THR A 489 40.02 23.13 2.90
CA THR A 489 41.02 22.99 1.84
C THR A 489 42.23 23.87 2.04
N THR A 490 42.22 24.75 3.04
CA THR A 490 43.26 25.80 3.22
C THR A 490 44.35 25.40 4.20
N ALA A 491 44.09 24.48 5.13
CA ALA A 491 44.96 24.19 6.26
C ALA A 491 45.33 25.43 7.14
N VAL A 492 44.56 26.51 7.02
CA VAL A 492 44.80 27.74 7.80
C VAL A 492 44.34 27.50 9.24
N VAL A 493 45.26 27.73 10.19
CA VAL A 493 45.01 27.51 11.63
C VAL A 493 43.96 28.48 12.17
N ARG A 494 44.01 29.75 11.74
CA ARG A 494 43.09 30.81 12.17
C ARG A 494 42.24 31.24 10.97
N LYS A 495 40.97 30.91 11.00
CA LYS A 495 40.03 31.29 9.95
C LYS A 495 39.32 32.58 10.27
N ASP A 496 38.93 33.35 9.27
CA ASP A 496 38.30 34.67 9.45
C ASP A 496 37.05 34.58 10.33
N TRP A 497 36.23 33.53 10.21
CA TRP A 497 35.04 33.37 11.03
C TRP A 497 35.34 33.10 12.52
N HIS A 498 36.57 32.67 12.89
CA HIS A 498 36.97 32.56 14.30
C HIS A 498 36.97 33.92 15.01
N ARG A 499 37.21 35.00 14.27
CA ARG A 499 37.21 36.39 14.80
C ARG A 499 35.84 36.81 15.33
N THR A 500 34.73 36.17 14.88
CA THR A 500 33.39 36.41 15.43
C THR A 500 33.27 35.99 16.90
N VAL A 501 34.10 35.05 17.36
CA VAL A 501 34.11 34.55 18.74
C VAL A 501 35.31 35.08 19.54
N PHE A 502 36.49 35.08 18.94
CA PHE A 502 37.76 35.40 19.68
C PHE A 502 38.31 36.80 19.40
N GLY A 503 37.72 37.55 18.48
CA GLY A 503 38.31 38.78 17.98
C GLY A 503 39.68 38.53 17.31
N ASP A 504 40.56 39.48 17.35
CA ASP A 504 41.91 39.38 16.75
C ASP A 504 42.95 38.72 17.67
N ARG A 505 42.53 38.01 18.70
CA ARG A 505 43.40 37.27 19.67
C ARG A 505 43.99 35.99 19.10
#